data_d85d65af1bc77bd1098dae08de7375e6
#
_entry.id   d85d65af1bc77bd1098dae08de7375e6
#
_cell.length_a   1.000
_cell.length_b   1.000
_cell.length_c   1.000
_cell.angle_alpha   90.00
_cell.angle_beta   90.00
_cell.angle_gamma   90.00
#
_symmetry.space_group_name_H-M   'P 1'
#
loop_
_entity.id
_entity.type
_entity.pdbx_description
1 polymer ?
#
loop_
_entity_poly.entity_id
_entity_poly.type
_entity_poly.pdbx_seq_one_letter_code
_entity_poly.pdbx_strand_id
1 'polypeptide(L)'
;MKIRPAIDADREAIWNILHEVVAAGDTYALDPNISREDAMAYWFAPATHTYVAEIEGESVGEAASFPATPTSSPTVNPNPVIAGTYILRPNQSGGGSHVANAGFMVSASGREQGLGRAMAEHCLSEARQFGFRAMQFNYVISTNTAAIHLWQDLGFAIVGTLAKAFRHPEKGYVDVYVMYRALL
;
A
#
# COMPACT_ATOMS: atom_id res chain seq x y z
N MET A 1 15.45 -3.18 -0.47
CA MET A 1 14.17 -2.47 -0.50
C MET A 1 14.39 -0.99 -0.81
N LYS A 2 13.64 -0.43 -1.75
CA LYS A 2 13.70 1.00 -2.14
C LYS A 2 12.26 1.51 -2.32
N ILE A 3 11.96 2.72 -1.79
CA ILE A 3 10.67 3.38 -2.00
C ILE A 3 10.93 4.65 -2.81
N ARG A 4 10.13 4.90 -3.84
CA ARG A 4 10.26 6.05 -4.73
C ARG A 4 8.91 6.50 -5.29
N PRO A 5 8.80 7.73 -5.80
CA PRO A 5 7.64 8.15 -6.57
C PRO A 5 7.40 7.20 -7.76
N ALA A 6 6.13 6.93 -8.04
CA ALA A 6 5.72 6.14 -9.18
C ALA A 6 5.93 6.91 -10.50
N ILE A 7 6.31 6.20 -11.54
CA ILE A 7 6.40 6.69 -12.92
C ILE A 7 5.40 5.94 -13.81
N ASP A 8 5.18 6.40 -15.03
CA ASP A 8 4.20 5.76 -15.93
C ASP A 8 4.49 4.30 -16.22
N ALA A 9 5.77 3.89 -16.24
CA ALA A 9 6.17 2.50 -16.44
C ALA A 9 5.72 1.58 -15.29
N ASP A 10 5.43 2.12 -14.10
CA ASP A 10 5.00 1.34 -12.93
C ASP A 10 3.50 0.98 -12.96
N ARG A 11 2.72 1.61 -13.84
CA ARG A 11 1.25 1.48 -13.85
C ARG A 11 0.77 0.04 -13.96
N GLU A 12 1.47 -0.79 -14.72
CA GLU A 12 1.11 -2.20 -14.88
C GLU A 12 1.33 -2.98 -13.56
N ALA A 13 2.48 -2.78 -12.92
CA ALA A 13 2.77 -3.42 -11.65
C ALA A 13 1.81 -2.95 -10.54
N ILE A 14 1.52 -1.65 -10.50
CA ILE A 14 0.54 -1.08 -9.57
C ILE A 14 -0.85 -1.69 -9.81
N TRP A 15 -1.30 -1.78 -11.07
CA TRP A 15 -2.58 -2.42 -11.38
C TRP A 15 -2.66 -3.86 -10.88
N ASN A 16 -1.62 -4.65 -11.10
CA ASN A 16 -1.59 -6.02 -10.66
C ASN A 16 -1.73 -6.14 -9.12
N ILE A 17 -1.06 -5.26 -8.37
CA ILE A 17 -1.19 -5.20 -6.91
C ILE A 17 -2.61 -4.76 -6.50
N LEU A 18 -3.16 -3.71 -7.12
CA LEU A 18 -4.51 -3.24 -6.82
C LEU A 18 -5.54 -4.33 -7.10
N HIS A 19 -5.47 -4.95 -8.27
CA HIS A 19 -6.40 -5.99 -8.68
C HIS A 19 -6.36 -7.20 -7.71
N GLU A 20 -5.16 -7.66 -7.33
CA GLU A 20 -5.00 -8.74 -6.35
C GLU A 20 -5.67 -8.40 -5.00
N VAL A 21 -5.35 -7.21 -4.45
CA VAL A 21 -5.83 -6.80 -3.13
C VAL A 21 -7.33 -6.50 -3.13
N VAL A 22 -7.83 -5.84 -4.18
CA VAL A 22 -9.24 -5.44 -4.26
C VAL A 22 -10.14 -6.64 -4.57
N ALA A 23 -9.69 -7.56 -5.43
CA ALA A 23 -10.44 -8.78 -5.75
C ALA A 23 -10.66 -9.70 -4.54
N ALA A 24 -9.77 -9.68 -3.55
CA ALA A 24 -9.96 -10.40 -2.29
C ALA A 24 -11.16 -9.89 -1.48
N GLY A 25 -11.52 -8.61 -1.62
CA GLY A 25 -12.71 -8.00 -1.03
C GLY A 25 -12.73 -7.94 0.50
N ASP A 26 -11.60 -8.09 1.17
CA ASP A 26 -11.50 -8.24 2.62
C ASP A 26 -10.79 -7.08 3.34
N THR A 27 -9.97 -6.31 2.64
CA THR A 27 -9.13 -5.27 3.24
C THR A 27 -9.31 -3.87 2.64
N TYR A 28 -10.00 -3.75 1.51
CA TYR A 28 -10.19 -2.48 0.82
C TYR A 28 -11.66 -2.26 0.41
N ALA A 29 -12.16 -1.04 0.58
CA ALA A 29 -13.56 -0.69 0.29
C ALA A 29 -13.76 -0.23 -1.18
N LEU A 30 -13.06 -0.83 -2.10
CA LEU A 30 -13.29 -0.68 -3.55
C LEU A 30 -14.11 -1.87 -4.06
N ASP A 31 -14.83 -1.67 -5.16
CA ASP A 31 -15.56 -2.74 -5.82
C ASP A 31 -14.58 -3.83 -6.27
N PRO A 32 -14.77 -5.10 -5.85
CA PRO A 32 -13.92 -6.21 -6.30
C PRO A 32 -13.84 -6.37 -7.83
N ASN A 33 -14.83 -5.87 -8.55
CA ASN A 33 -14.89 -5.87 -10.01
C ASN A 33 -14.52 -4.51 -10.65
N ILE A 34 -13.84 -3.62 -9.91
CA ILE A 34 -13.44 -2.32 -10.40
C ILE A 34 -12.64 -2.46 -11.71
N SER A 35 -12.97 -1.63 -12.70
CA SER A 35 -12.21 -1.61 -13.94
C SER A 35 -10.78 -1.11 -13.70
N ARG A 36 -9.84 -1.53 -14.59
CA ARG A 36 -8.47 -1.00 -14.55
C ARG A 36 -8.46 0.52 -14.70
N GLU A 37 -9.29 1.07 -15.55
CA GLU A 37 -9.39 2.51 -15.81
C GLU A 37 -9.77 3.26 -14.51
N ASP A 38 -10.85 2.82 -13.85
CA ASP A 38 -11.34 3.45 -12.63
C ASP A 38 -10.34 3.28 -11.46
N ALA A 39 -9.71 2.11 -11.34
CA ALA A 39 -8.69 1.86 -10.33
C ALA A 39 -7.47 2.79 -10.53
N MET A 40 -7.02 2.96 -11.78
CA MET A 40 -5.92 3.87 -12.09
C MET A 40 -6.33 5.34 -11.91
N ALA A 41 -7.56 5.71 -12.27
CA ALA A 41 -8.08 7.06 -12.03
C ALA A 41 -8.14 7.38 -10.53
N TYR A 42 -8.51 6.40 -9.69
CA TYR A 42 -8.52 6.55 -8.24
C TYR A 42 -7.10 6.67 -7.67
N TRP A 43 -6.16 5.81 -8.11
CA TRP A 43 -4.81 5.74 -7.56
C TRP A 43 -3.91 6.89 -8.00
N PHE A 44 -4.17 7.45 -9.18
CA PHE A 44 -3.47 8.61 -9.74
C PHE A 44 -4.36 9.86 -9.81
N ALA A 45 -5.35 9.99 -8.91
CA ALA A 45 -6.24 11.14 -8.89
C ALA A 45 -5.45 12.45 -8.69
N PRO A 46 -5.99 13.60 -9.15
CA PRO A 46 -5.38 14.92 -8.90
C PRO A 46 -5.04 15.13 -7.42
N ALA A 47 -3.93 15.81 -7.14
CA ALA A 47 -3.40 16.04 -5.81
C ALA A 47 -2.99 14.76 -5.03
N THR A 48 -2.87 13.63 -5.70
CA THR A 48 -2.39 12.38 -5.13
C THR A 48 -0.91 12.18 -5.47
N HIS A 49 -0.10 11.92 -4.46
CA HIS A 49 1.28 11.48 -4.61
C HIS A 49 1.32 9.95 -4.53
N THR A 50 1.68 9.30 -5.62
CA THR A 50 1.74 7.83 -5.71
C THR A 50 3.18 7.37 -5.63
N TYR A 51 3.43 6.34 -4.81
CA TYR A 51 4.74 5.75 -4.58
C TYR A 51 4.69 4.24 -4.80
N VAL A 52 5.85 3.69 -5.15
CA VAL A 52 6.08 2.25 -5.26
C VAL A 52 7.20 1.82 -4.32
N ALA A 53 7.11 0.58 -3.85
CA ALA A 53 8.12 -0.07 -3.05
C ALA A 53 8.68 -1.27 -3.83
N GLU A 54 9.99 -1.21 -4.07
CA GLU A 54 10.79 -2.21 -4.78
C GLU A 54 11.49 -3.14 -3.79
N ILE A 55 11.42 -4.43 -4.06
CA ILE A 55 12.23 -5.47 -3.41
C ILE A 55 13.16 -6.10 -4.44
N GLU A 56 14.19 -6.80 -3.99
CA GLU A 56 15.01 -7.64 -4.85
C GLU A 56 14.14 -8.79 -5.37
N GLY A 57 14.09 -8.94 -6.70
CA GLY A 57 13.38 -10.05 -7.32
C GLY A 57 14.15 -11.35 -7.09
N GLU A 58 13.45 -12.45 -6.78
CA GLU A 58 14.06 -13.77 -6.84
C GLU A 58 14.44 -14.06 -8.30
N SER A 59 15.69 -14.42 -8.55
CA SER A 59 16.09 -14.94 -9.85
C SER A 59 15.38 -16.27 -10.06
N VAL A 60 14.39 -16.30 -10.95
CA VAL A 60 13.89 -17.57 -11.47
C VAL A 60 15.06 -18.18 -12.25
N GLY A 61 15.74 -19.12 -11.62
CA GLY A 61 16.76 -19.90 -12.26
C GLY A 61 16.14 -20.63 -13.44
N GLU A 62 16.48 -20.20 -14.65
CA GLU A 62 16.21 -20.94 -15.86
C GLU A 62 16.90 -22.29 -15.70
N ALA A 63 16.14 -23.36 -15.66
CA ALA A 63 16.66 -24.73 -15.58
C ALA A 63 17.44 -25.04 -16.86
N ALA A 64 18.70 -24.64 -16.89
CA ALA A 64 19.61 -25.01 -17.95
C ALA A 64 20.07 -26.45 -17.68
N SER A 65 19.47 -27.39 -18.40
CA SER A 65 20.03 -28.74 -18.58
C SER A 65 21.27 -28.67 -19.47
N PHE A 66 22.46 -28.52 -18.86
CA PHE A 66 23.75 -28.95 -19.40
C PHE A 66 24.84 -28.81 -18.31
N PRO A 67 25.82 -29.73 -18.22
CA PRO A 67 26.85 -29.68 -17.20
C PRO A 67 27.87 -28.57 -17.52
N ALA A 68 27.90 -27.53 -16.72
CA ALA A 68 28.88 -26.46 -16.83
C ALA A 68 29.96 -26.58 -15.76
N THR A 69 31.17 -26.37 -16.18
CA THR A 69 32.42 -26.23 -15.43
C THR A 69 32.30 -25.14 -14.35
N PRO A 70 32.88 -25.32 -13.16
CA PRO A 70 32.73 -24.35 -12.05
C PRO A 70 33.74 -23.24 -12.18
N THR A 71 33.41 -22.14 -12.84
CA THR A 71 34.19 -20.89 -12.69
C THR A 71 33.39 -19.70 -13.19
N SER A 72 32.43 -19.23 -12.38
CA SER A 72 32.03 -17.82 -12.28
C SER A 72 30.96 -17.71 -11.22
N SER A 73 31.18 -16.85 -10.23
CA SER A 73 30.15 -16.44 -9.29
C SER A 73 28.94 -15.90 -10.06
N PRO A 74 27.70 -16.32 -9.73
CA PRO A 74 26.52 -15.75 -10.38
C PRO A 74 26.46 -14.27 -10.04
N THR A 75 26.67 -13.42 -11.01
CA THR A 75 26.29 -12.01 -10.96
C THR A 75 24.76 -11.99 -11.01
N VAL A 76 24.14 -12.16 -9.85
CA VAL A 76 22.71 -11.92 -9.69
C VAL A 76 22.54 -10.40 -9.78
N ASN A 77 22.06 -9.92 -10.92
CA ASN A 77 21.44 -8.61 -11.04
C ASN A 77 19.94 -8.87 -10.83
N PRO A 78 19.44 -8.83 -9.59
CA PRO A 78 18.00 -8.98 -9.37
C PRO A 78 17.34 -7.73 -9.96
N ASN A 79 16.58 -7.90 -11.03
CA ASN A 79 15.69 -6.83 -11.48
C ASN A 79 14.74 -6.51 -10.32
N PRO A 80 14.69 -5.27 -9.85
CA PRO A 80 13.79 -4.91 -8.76
C PRO A 80 12.34 -5.17 -9.16
N VAL A 81 11.59 -5.78 -8.26
CA VAL A 81 10.16 -6.06 -8.43
C VAL A 81 9.38 -5.10 -7.56
N ILE A 82 8.35 -4.47 -8.14
CA ILE A 82 7.41 -3.65 -7.37
C ILE A 82 6.49 -4.60 -6.59
N ALA A 83 6.63 -4.59 -5.27
CA ALA A 83 5.87 -5.45 -4.37
C ALA A 83 4.89 -4.68 -3.47
N GLY A 84 4.89 -3.36 -3.54
CA GLY A 84 3.95 -2.53 -2.81
C GLY A 84 3.75 -1.17 -3.45
N THR A 85 2.65 -0.54 -3.12
CA THR A 85 2.32 0.82 -3.54
C THR A 85 1.53 1.54 -2.47
N TYR A 86 1.68 2.85 -2.37
CA TYR A 86 0.82 3.68 -1.54
C TYR A 86 0.53 5.02 -2.20
N ILE A 87 -0.56 5.62 -1.77
CA ILE A 87 -0.95 6.98 -2.13
C ILE A 87 -0.98 7.87 -0.90
N LEU A 88 -0.60 9.14 -1.09
CA LEU A 88 -0.67 10.22 -0.10
C LEU A 88 -1.38 11.42 -0.72
N ARG A 89 -2.40 11.95 -0.06
CA ARG A 89 -3.19 13.08 -0.55
C ARG A 89 -3.83 13.85 0.59
N PRO A 90 -4.33 15.08 0.39
CA PRO A 90 -5.20 15.74 1.35
C PRO A 90 -6.45 14.90 1.62
N ASN A 91 -6.84 14.79 2.91
CA ASN A 91 -8.05 14.06 3.29
C ASN A 91 -9.33 14.82 2.87
N GLN A 92 -9.28 16.13 2.94
CA GLN A 92 -10.36 17.04 2.54
C GLN A 92 -9.79 18.22 1.76
N SER A 93 -10.66 18.92 1.02
CA SER A 93 -10.31 20.18 0.38
C SER A 93 -10.44 21.38 1.32
N GLY A 94 -9.93 22.53 0.92
CA GLY A 94 -10.10 23.80 1.64
C GLY A 94 -9.53 23.77 3.05
N GLY A 95 -10.29 24.16 4.05
CA GLY A 95 -9.86 24.26 5.44
C GLY A 95 -9.39 22.94 6.09
N GLY A 96 -9.73 21.79 5.50
CA GLY A 96 -9.30 20.47 5.95
C GLY A 96 -8.06 19.91 5.24
N SER A 97 -7.48 20.63 4.28
CA SER A 97 -6.40 20.15 3.42
C SER A 97 -5.07 19.93 4.13
N HIS A 98 -4.93 20.44 5.35
CA HIS A 98 -3.75 20.21 6.20
C HIS A 98 -3.70 18.82 6.85
N VAL A 99 -4.77 18.03 6.73
CA VAL A 99 -4.82 16.64 7.18
C VAL A 99 -4.63 15.73 5.98
N ALA A 100 -3.64 14.84 6.04
CA ALA A 100 -3.40 13.85 5.01
C ALA A 100 -4.34 12.64 5.13
N ASN A 101 -4.55 11.96 4.02
CA ASN A 101 -5.05 10.58 3.96
C ASN A 101 -4.07 9.76 3.13
N ALA A 102 -3.95 8.49 3.42
CA ALA A 102 -3.13 7.57 2.65
C ALA A 102 -3.80 6.20 2.51
N GLY A 103 -3.46 5.48 1.44
CA GLY A 103 -3.87 4.11 1.19
C GLY A 103 -2.67 3.27 0.80
N PHE A 104 -2.56 2.05 1.32
CA PHE A 104 -1.42 1.16 1.14
C PHE A 104 -1.86 -0.20 0.61
N MET A 105 -1.12 -0.74 -0.34
CA MET A 105 -1.32 -2.10 -0.83
C MET A 105 0.02 -2.81 -0.97
N VAL A 106 0.05 -4.06 -0.58
CA VAL A 106 1.22 -4.94 -0.66
C VAL A 106 0.81 -6.21 -1.38
N SER A 107 1.57 -6.59 -2.41
CA SER A 107 1.36 -7.85 -3.13
C SER A 107 1.61 -9.06 -2.20
N ALA A 108 1.14 -10.23 -2.60
CA ALA A 108 1.43 -11.47 -1.87
C ALA A 108 2.94 -11.69 -1.70
N SER A 109 3.75 -11.40 -2.73
CA SER A 109 5.21 -11.54 -2.66
C SER A 109 5.91 -10.55 -1.72
N GLY A 110 5.26 -9.42 -1.40
CA GLY A 110 5.81 -8.41 -0.47
C GLY A 110 5.38 -8.59 0.98
N ARG A 111 4.46 -9.52 1.25
CA ARG A 111 3.98 -9.78 2.62
C ARG A 111 5.11 -10.36 3.48
N GLU A 112 5.05 -10.11 4.79
CA GLU A 112 6.00 -10.61 5.80
C GLU A 112 7.44 -10.09 5.66
N GLN A 113 7.73 -9.24 4.66
CA GLN A 113 9.05 -8.64 4.43
C GLN A 113 9.22 -7.26 5.11
N GLY A 114 8.30 -6.86 5.98
CA GLY A 114 8.33 -5.55 6.63
C GLY A 114 7.96 -4.38 5.70
N LEU A 115 7.53 -4.66 4.47
CA LEU A 115 7.26 -3.67 3.43
C LEU A 115 6.16 -2.67 3.84
N GLY A 116 5.11 -3.16 4.48
CA GLY A 116 4.02 -2.31 4.98
C GLY A 116 4.51 -1.26 5.98
N ARG A 117 5.38 -1.64 6.92
CA ARG A 117 5.98 -0.72 7.89
C ARG A 117 6.89 0.29 7.22
N ALA A 118 7.77 -0.15 6.34
CA ALA A 118 8.69 0.74 5.62
C ALA A 118 7.93 1.78 4.77
N MET A 119 6.87 1.37 4.05
CA MET A 119 6.02 2.30 3.30
C MET A 119 5.29 3.28 4.22
N ALA A 120 4.78 2.82 5.38
CA ALA A 120 4.10 3.67 6.33
C ALA A 120 5.03 4.73 6.93
N GLU A 121 6.24 4.36 7.34
CA GLU A 121 7.26 5.28 7.86
C GLU A 121 7.70 6.29 6.80
N HIS A 122 7.92 5.84 5.57
CA HIS A 122 8.22 6.72 4.43
C HIS A 122 7.06 7.70 4.17
N CYS A 123 5.83 7.22 4.13
CA CYS A 123 4.65 8.05 3.93
C CYS A 123 4.50 9.11 5.02
N LEU A 124 4.77 8.78 6.27
CA LEU A 124 4.75 9.74 7.39
C LEU A 124 5.85 10.80 7.26
N SER A 125 7.02 10.44 6.72
CA SER A 125 8.10 11.39 6.41
C SER A 125 7.68 12.35 5.29
N GLU A 126 7.18 11.81 4.18
CA GLU A 126 6.69 12.59 3.04
C GLU A 126 5.54 13.52 3.45
N ALA A 127 4.60 13.03 4.26
CA ALA A 127 3.49 13.86 4.75
C ALA A 127 3.98 15.09 5.53
N ARG A 128 5.03 14.93 6.36
CA ARG A 128 5.64 16.07 7.05
C ARG A 128 6.35 17.02 6.08
N GLN A 129 7.06 16.50 5.09
CA GLN A 129 7.76 17.32 4.07
C GLN A 129 6.77 18.13 3.23
N PHE A 130 5.60 17.58 2.91
CA PHE A 130 4.50 18.29 2.26
C PHE A 130 3.75 19.27 3.18
N GLY A 131 4.12 19.35 4.46
CA GLY A 131 3.53 20.29 5.41
C GLY A 131 2.20 19.84 6.02
N PHE A 132 1.83 18.57 5.88
CA PHE A 132 0.65 18.05 6.57
C PHE A 132 0.86 18.05 8.08
N ARG A 133 -0.16 18.46 8.82
CA ARG A 133 -0.15 18.58 10.29
C ARG A 133 -0.65 17.32 10.99
N ALA A 134 -1.38 16.49 10.28
CA ALA A 134 -1.94 15.24 10.77
C ALA A 134 -2.18 14.27 9.62
N MET A 135 -2.39 13.00 9.94
CA MET A 135 -2.85 11.98 9.00
C MET A 135 -4.08 11.27 9.59
N GLN A 136 -5.06 11.04 8.75
CA GLN A 136 -6.30 10.34 9.09
C GLN A 136 -6.56 9.21 8.10
N PHE A 137 -6.79 8.02 8.62
CA PHE A 137 -7.35 6.91 7.86
C PHE A 137 -8.86 6.90 8.09
N ASN A 138 -9.63 6.99 7.01
CA ASN A 138 -11.09 7.09 7.09
C ASN A 138 -11.77 5.73 7.25
N TYR A 139 -11.08 4.64 6.86
CA TYR A 139 -11.74 3.38 6.65
C TYR A 139 -10.78 2.20 6.87
N VAL A 140 -10.49 1.87 8.12
CA VAL A 140 -9.66 0.72 8.51
C VAL A 140 -10.59 -0.41 8.94
N ILE A 141 -10.66 -1.47 8.16
CA ILE A 141 -11.56 -2.60 8.42
C ILE A 141 -11.12 -3.34 9.68
N SER A 142 -12.02 -3.53 10.63
CA SER A 142 -11.71 -4.06 11.97
C SER A 142 -11.14 -5.47 11.97
N THR A 143 -11.35 -6.23 10.90
CA THR A 143 -10.79 -7.57 10.73
C THR A 143 -9.35 -7.58 10.23
N ASN A 144 -8.84 -6.45 9.73
CA ASN A 144 -7.44 -6.29 9.32
C ASN A 144 -6.57 -5.96 10.55
N THR A 145 -6.42 -6.93 11.44
CA THR A 145 -5.70 -6.76 12.71
C THR A 145 -4.24 -6.41 12.52
N ALA A 146 -3.60 -6.92 11.47
CA ALA A 146 -2.21 -6.60 11.15
C ALA A 146 -2.01 -5.11 10.83
N ALA A 147 -2.91 -4.53 10.04
CA ALA A 147 -2.87 -3.10 9.76
C ALA A 147 -3.16 -2.27 11.01
N ILE A 148 -4.16 -2.65 11.82
CA ILE A 148 -4.51 -1.94 13.05
C ILE A 148 -3.32 -1.88 14.01
N HIS A 149 -2.65 -3.02 14.25
CA HIS A 149 -1.47 -3.07 15.10
C HIS A 149 -0.34 -2.20 14.54
N LEU A 150 -0.08 -2.28 13.23
CA LEU A 150 0.92 -1.43 12.58
C LEU A 150 0.64 0.06 12.79
N TRP A 151 -0.61 0.49 12.59
CA TRP A 151 -0.99 1.89 12.77
C TRP A 151 -0.89 2.33 14.23
N GLN A 152 -1.29 1.51 15.17
CA GLN A 152 -1.16 1.79 16.60
C GLN A 152 0.31 1.90 17.02
N ASP A 153 1.18 0.99 16.57
CA ASP A 153 2.63 1.06 16.80
C ASP A 153 3.24 2.35 16.24
N LEU A 154 2.70 2.82 15.10
CA LEU A 154 3.10 4.09 14.49
C LEU A 154 2.39 5.31 15.12
N GLY A 155 1.71 5.14 16.25
CA GLY A 155 1.13 6.21 17.04
C GLY A 155 -0.22 6.75 16.55
N PHE A 156 -0.94 6.00 15.72
CA PHE A 156 -2.34 6.32 15.40
C PHE A 156 -3.28 5.85 16.50
N ALA A 157 -4.22 6.69 16.88
CA ALA A 157 -5.33 6.33 17.75
C ALA A 157 -6.59 6.04 16.95
N ILE A 158 -7.40 5.08 17.40
CA ILE A 158 -8.77 4.91 16.91
C ILE A 158 -9.60 6.05 17.50
N VAL A 159 -10.11 6.94 16.66
CA VAL A 159 -10.89 8.12 17.06
C VAL A 159 -12.39 7.98 16.78
N GLY A 160 -12.77 6.92 16.07
CA GLY A 160 -14.16 6.61 15.79
C GLY A 160 -14.34 5.18 15.30
N THR A 161 -15.53 4.63 15.52
CA THR A 161 -15.95 3.32 15.04
C THR A 161 -17.26 3.47 14.27
N LEU A 162 -17.25 3.00 13.03
CA LEU A 162 -18.42 2.91 12.17
C LEU A 162 -18.96 1.47 12.28
N ALA A 163 -20.03 1.31 13.03
CA ALA A 163 -20.59 -0.02 13.32
C ALA A 163 -21.11 -0.69 12.04
N LYS A 164 -20.66 -1.92 11.77
CA LYS A 164 -21.11 -2.77 10.65
C LYS A 164 -21.02 -2.08 9.28
N ALA A 165 -20.02 -1.20 9.10
CA ALA A 165 -19.91 -0.37 7.91
C ALA A 165 -19.27 -1.09 6.71
N PHE A 166 -18.69 -2.27 6.90
CA PHE A 166 -18.08 -3.05 5.82
C PHE A 166 -18.68 -4.46 5.73
N ARG A 167 -19.03 -4.90 4.52
CA ARG A 167 -19.47 -6.26 4.24
C ARG A 167 -18.29 -7.13 3.85
N HIS A 168 -17.74 -7.82 4.85
CA HIS A 168 -16.64 -8.77 4.62
C HIS A 168 -17.18 -10.04 3.92
N PRO A 169 -16.46 -10.61 2.94
CA PRO A 169 -16.94 -11.76 2.17
C PRO A 169 -17.26 -12.99 3.02
N GLU A 170 -16.50 -13.24 4.07
CA GLU A 170 -16.67 -14.42 4.92
C GLU A 170 -17.30 -14.12 6.29
N LYS A 171 -17.08 -12.90 6.85
CA LYS A 171 -17.45 -12.55 8.24
C LYS A 171 -18.75 -11.73 8.33
N GLY A 172 -19.40 -11.46 7.19
CA GLY A 172 -20.58 -10.61 7.15
C GLY A 172 -20.27 -9.14 7.43
N TYR A 173 -21.19 -8.44 8.13
CA TYR A 173 -21.01 -7.01 8.41
C TYR A 173 -20.09 -6.80 9.61
N VAL A 174 -18.95 -6.15 9.38
CA VAL A 174 -17.92 -5.85 10.39
C VAL A 174 -17.76 -4.35 10.57
N ASP A 175 -17.19 -3.96 11.71
CA ASP A 175 -16.93 -2.56 12.02
C ASP A 175 -15.74 -2.01 11.21
N VAL A 176 -15.70 -0.69 11.12
CA VAL A 176 -14.61 0.06 10.48
C VAL A 176 -14.13 1.13 11.44
N TYR A 177 -12.83 1.32 11.52
CA TYR A 177 -12.22 2.32 12.37
C TYR A 177 -11.80 3.56 11.57
N VAL A 178 -12.02 4.73 12.17
CA VAL A 178 -11.36 5.97 11.79
C VAL A 178 -10.14 6.12 12.70
N MET A 179 -8.96 6.23 12.11
CA MET A 179 -7.71 6.36 12.89
C MET A 179 -7.02 7.67 12.56
N TYR A 180 -6.41 8.29 13.58
CA TYR A 180 -5.83 9.63 13.47
C TYR A 180 -4.50 9.72 14.19
N ARG A 181 -3.55 10.48 13.60
CA ARG A 181 -2.26 10.81 14.20
C ARG A 181 -1.89 12.26 13.88
N ALA A 182 -1.53 13.05 14.91
CA ALA A 182 -0.85 14.33 14.70
C ALA A 182 0.59 14.09 14.21
N LEU A 183 1.08 14.94 13.30
CA LEU A 183 2.42 14.83 12.70
C LEU A 183 3.41 15.90 13.23
N LEU A 184 2.93 16.83 14.06
CA LEU A 184 3.71 17.88 14.67
C LEU A 184 4.25 17.45 16.03
#